data_2835161b4fa9023e0cb150e32473a0b7
#
_entry.id   2835161b4fa9023e0cb150e32473a0b7
#
_cell.length_a   1.000
_cell.length_b   1.000
_cell.length_c   1.000
_cell.angle_alpha   90.00
_cell.angle_beta   90.00
_cell.angle_gamma   90.00
#
_symmetry.space_group_name_H-M   'P 1'
#
loop_
_entity.id
_entity.type
_entity.pdbx_description
1 polymer ?
#
loop_
_entity_poly.entity_id
_entity_poly.type
_entity_poly.pdbx_seq_one_letter_code
_entity_poly.pdbx_strand_id
1 'polypeptide(L)'
;REEFFITTKIWIDNYGYEKCKASVEESLKKLKTDYIDLVLLHQPFSDYYGAYRALEELYEEGKIRAIGVSNFYPDRLADMCLFGRKVVPAVNQVETNPLNQQVKAQENMEKYGVHIEAWAPFGEGKNNMFSNPTLVEIGKKYNKSAAQVILRWLIQRGVIIACKSIHKERMEENFKVFDFELSNEDMEAIKALDTSDSLFFNHQEPSMVEWFDKMVYERRDK
;
A
#
# COMPACT_ATOMS: atom_id res chain seq x y z
N ARG A 1 -11.14 -3.50 -20.84
CA ARG A 1 -11.06 -3.85 -19.40
C ARG A 1 -9.74 -4.55 -19.09
N GLU A 2 -9.29 -5.46 -19.92
CA GLU A 2 -8.06 -6.26 -19.72
C GLU A 2 -6.77 -5.42 -19.69
N GLU A 3 -6.79 -4.23 -20.24
CA GLU A 3 -5.66 -3.27 -20.20
C GLU A 3 -5.48 -2.58 -18.84
N PHE A 4 -6.49 -2.69 -17.94
CA PHE A 4 -6.48 -2.05 -16.62
C PHE A 4 -6.34 -3.07 -15.51
N PHE A 5 -5.39 -2.80 -14.59
CA PHE A 5 -5.33 -3.46 -13.29
C PHE A 5 -6.05 -2.58 -12.26
N ILE A 6 -7.22 -3.02 -11.82
CA ILE A 6 -8.07 -2.25 -10.90
C ILE A 6 -7.85 -2.73 -9.48
N THR A 7 -7.43 -1.82 -8.60
CA THR A 7 -7.34 -2.05 -7.15
C THR A 7 -8.38 -1.22 -6.43
N THR A 8 -9.07 -1.83 -5.47
CA THR A 8 -9.95 -1.12 -4.53
C THR A 8 -9.72 -1.59 -3.10
N LYS A 9 -10.31 -0.89 -2.12
CA LYS A 9 -10.16 -1.20 -0.70
C LYS A 9 -11.51 -1.25 -0.01
N ILE A 10 -11.65 -2.19 0.93
CA ILE A 10 -12.79 -2.27 1.83
C ILE A 10 -12.46 -1.46 3.08
N TRP A 11 -13.30 -0.48 3.39
CA TRP A 11 -13.15 0.33 4.59
C TRP A 11 -13.75 -0.37 5.81
N ILE A 12 -13.31 -0.01 7.01
CA ILE A 12 -13.67 -0.64 8.30
C ILE A 12 -15.18 -0.77 8.49
N ASP A 13 -15.98 0.21 8.03
CA ASP A 13 -17.46 0.21 8.12
C ASP A 13 -18.10 -1.01 7.47
N ASN A 14 -17.44 -1.54 6.45
CA ASN A 14 -17.86 -2.67 5.65
C ASN A 14 -17.14 -3.98 6.05
N TYR A 15 -16.50 -4.02 7.23
CA TYR A 15 -15.91 -5.25 7.74
C TYR A 15 -16.97 -6.19 8.34
N GLY A 16 -16.59 -7.45 8.50
CA GLY A 16 -17.49 -8.57 8.71
C GLY A 16 -17.89 -9.20 7.37
N TYR A 17 -18.33 -10.46 7.42
CA TYR A 17 -18.53 -11.27 6.22
C TYR A 17 -19.58 -10.67 5.26
N GLU A 18 -20.82 -10.45 5.74
CA GLU A 18 -21.94 -10.01 4.89
C GLU A 18 -21.73 -8.60 4.32
N LYS A 19 -21.24 -7.67 5.15
CA LYS A 19 -21.00 -6.29 4.72
C LYS A 19 -19.87 -6.20 3.69
N CYS A 20 -18.80 -6.98 3.88
CA CYS A 20 -17.68 -7.01 2.94
C CYS A 20 -18.13 -7.54 1.58
N LYS A 21 -18.88 -8.64 1.57
CA LYS A 21 -19.44 -9.21 0.34
C LYS A 21 -20.31 -8.21 -0.41
N ALA A 22 -21.24 -7.56 0.30
CA ALA A 22 -22.09 -6.51 -0.28
C ALA A 22 -21.29 -5.32 -0.83
N SER A 23 -20.23 -4.88 -0.11
CA SER A 23 -19.38 -3.77 -0.54
C SER A 23 -18.60 -4.08 -1.83
N VAL A 24 -18.12 -5.32 -2.01
CA VAL A 24 -17.47 -5.73 -3.26
C VAL A 24 -18.47 -5.76 -4.40
N GLU A 25 -19.68 -6.32 -4.21
CA GLU A 25 -20.73 -6.34 -5.23
C GLU A 25 -21.14 -4.92 -5.66
N GLU A 26 -21.21 -3.98 -4.71
CA GLU A 26 -21.46 -2.57 -5.01
C GLU A 26 -20.30 -1.94 -5.81
N SER A 27 -19.06 -2.28 -5.47
CA SER A 27 -17.88 -1.83 -6.18
C SER A 27 -17.87 -2.31 -7.64
N LEU A 28 -18.19 -3.58 -7.89
CA LEU A 28 -18.32 -4.15 -9.22
C LEU A 28 -19.37 -3.39 -10.06
N LYS A 29 -20.54 -3.10 -9.46
CA LYS A 29 -21.60 -2.31 -10.12
C LYS A 29 -21.15 -0.91 -10.48
N LYS A 30 -20.47 -0.20 -9.53
CA LYS A 30 -19.97 1.18 -9.74
C LYS A 30 -18.88 1.21 -10.80
N LEU A 31 -17.97 0.24 -10.80
CA LEU A 31 -16.87 0.11 -11.75
C LEU A 31 -17.34 -0.43 -13.12
N LYS A 32 -18.58 -0.95 -13.21
CA LYS A 32 -19.16 -1.55 -14.43
C LYS A 32 -18.26 -2.66 -14.99
N THR A 33 -17.85 -3.57 -14.13
CA THR A 33 -16.98 -4.72 -14.46
C THR A 33 -17.42 -5.96 -13.71
N ASP A 34 -17.12 -7.14 -14.25
CA ASP A 34 -17.47 -8.42 -13.66
C ASP A 34 -16.42 -8.91 -12.66
N TYR A 35 -15.22 -8.29 -12.66
CA TYR A 35 -14.16 -8.64 -11.72
C TYR A 35 -13.28 -7.44 -11.35
N ILE A 36 -12.62 -7.57 -10.19
CA ILE A 36 -11.61 -6.63 -9.69
C ILE A 36 -10.28 -7.39 -9.60
N ASP A 37 -9.18 -6.75 -10.02
CA ASP A 37 -7.88 -7.42 -10.05
C ASP A 37 -7.30 -7.58 -8.63
N LEU A 38 -7.46 -6.58 -7.76
CA LEU A 38 -6.98 -6.63 -6.38
C LEU A 38 -7.95 -5.93 -5.42
N VAL A 39 -8.34 -6.61 -4.36
CA VAL A 39 -9.12 -6.01 -3.26
C VAL A 39 -8.32 -6.08 -1.98
N LEU A 40 -8.15 -4.93 -1.32
CA LEU A 40 -7.42 -4.81 -0.07
C LEU A 40 -8.38 -4.57 1.12
N LEU A 41 -8.13 -5.22 2.24
CA LEU A 41 -8.63 -4.72 3.53
C LEU A 41 -7.82 -3.48 3.93
N HIS A 42 -8.49 -2.34 4.15
CA HIS A 42 -7.82 -1.03 4.24
C HIS A 42 -7.08 -0.81 5.57
N GLN A 43 -7.56 -1.41 6.66
CA GLN A 43 -7.02 -1.21 8.01
C GLN A 43 -7.07 -2.50 8.82
N PRO A 44 -6.12 -2.73 9.77
CA PRO A 44 -6.04 -3.94 10.59
C PRO A 44 -6.90 -3.86 11.86
N PHE A 45 -8.15 -3.38 11.75
CA PHE A 45 -9.04 -3.16 12.88
C PHE A 45 -10.40 -3.82 12.67
N SER A 46 -11.16 -4.02 13.77
CA SER A 46 -12.50 -4.60 13.75
C SER A 46 -12.52 -6.06 13.22
N ASP A 47 -13.64 -6.52 12.65
CA ASP A 47 -13.79 -7.90 12.14
C ASP A 47 -13.16 -8.08 10.74
N TYR A 48 -11.84 -7.87 10.64
CA TYR A 48 -11.11 -8.11 9.39
C TYR A 48 -11.04 -9.60 9.01
N TYR A 49 -11.14 -10.53 9.96
CA TYR A 49 -11.21 -11.97 9.67
C TYR A 49 -12.50 -12.34 8.95
N GLY A 50 -13.66 -11.80 9.42
CA GLY A 50 -14.93 -11.99 8.74
C GLY A 50 -14.91 -11.41 7.33
N ALA A 51 -14.36 -10.19 7.18
CA ALA A 51 -14.18 -9.56 5.88
C ALA A 51 -13.25 -10.37 4.97
N TYR A 52 -12.14 -10.90 5.48
CA TYR A 52 -11.21 -11.68 4.67
C TYR A 52 -11.85 -12.98 4.14
N ARG A 53 -12.63 -13.69 4.97
CA ARG A 53 -13.39 -14.88 4.52
C ARG A 53 -14.37 -14.56 3.39
N ALA A 54 -15.00 -13.39 3.40
CA ALA A 54 -15.85 -12.95 2.29
C ALA A 54 -15.03 -12.70 1.01
N LEU A 55 -13.84 -12.11 1.13
CA LEU A 55 -12.95 -11.93 -0.01
C LEU A 55 -12.45 -13.26 -0.58
N GLU A 56 -12.16 -14.26 0.27
CA GLU A 56 -11.78 -15.61 -0.16
C GLU A 56 -12.88 -16.29 -0.98
N GLU A 57 -14.14 -16.17 -0.58
CA GLU A 57 -15.26 -16.70 -1.35
C GLU A 57 -15.40 -16.00 -2.70
N LEU A 58 -15.33 -14.66 -2.72
CA LEU A 58 -15.40 -13.89 -3.96
C LEU A 58 -14.21 -14.15 -4.90
N TYR A 59 -13.06 -14.52 -4.36
CA TYR A 59 -11.90 -15.00 -5.10
C TYR A 59 -12.19 -16.37 -5.73
N GLU A 60 -12.76 -17.32 -4.98
CA GLU A 60 -13.18 -18.64 -5.49
C GLU A 60 -14.27 -18.48 -6.57
N GLU A 61 -15.17 -17.49 -6.46
CA GLU A 61 -16.17 -17.14 -7.47
C GLU A 61 -15.60 -16.45 -8.72
N GLY A 62 -14.31 -16.07 -8.70
CA GLY A 62 -13.65 -15.36 -9.81
C GLY A 62 -13.99 -13.88 -9.93
N LYS A 63 -14.70 -13.29 -8.96
CA LYS A 63 -15.03 -11.87 -8.89
C LYS A 63 -13.85 -11.00 -8.44
N ILE A 64 -12.87 -11.60 -7.75
CA ILE A 64 -11.61 -10.99 -7.33
C ILE A 64 -10.48 -11.87 -7.84
N ARG A 65 -9.44 -11.28 -8.44
CA ARG A 65 -8.26 -12.01 -8.95
C ARG A 65 -7.16 -12.16 -7.91
N ALA A 66 -7.05 -11.20 -6.99
CA ALA A 66 -6.11 -11.23 -5.88
C ALA A 66 -6.70 -10.54 -4.65
N ILE A 67 -6.36 -11.08 -3.48
CA ILE A 67 -6.72 -10.52 -2.18
C ILE A 67 -5.46 -9.96 -1.55
N GLY A 68 -5.57 -8.79 -0.91
CA GLY A 68 -4.49 -8.22 -0.14
C GLY A 68 -4.99 -7.51 1.11
N VAL A 69 -4.05 -6.94 1.82
CA VAL A 69 -4.29 -6.15 3.03
C VAL A 69 -3.55 -4.84 2.97
N SER A 70 -3.86 -3.91 3.87
CA SER A 70 -3.16 -2.63 3.97
C SER A 70 -2.97 -2.27 5.44
N ASN A 71 -1.77 -1.76 5.77
CA ASN A 71 -1.38 -1.39 7.13
C ASN A 71 -1.33 -2.56 8.13
N PHE A 72 -1.20 -3.79 7.66
CA PHE A 72 -0.97 -4.96 8.50
C PHE A 72 0.52 -5.05 8.82
N TYR A 73 0.93 -4.43 9.93
CA TYR A 73 2.30 -4.49 10.43
C TYR A 73 2.67 -5.91 10.88
N PRO A 74 3.96 -6.21 11.15
CA PRO A 74 4.46 -7.59 11.19
C PRO A 74 3.66 -8.57 12.04
N ASP A 75 3.19 -8.18 13.23
CA ASP A 75 2.37 -9.03 14.11
C ASP A 75 1.00 -9.35 13.51
N ARG A 76 0.32 -8.33 12.96
CA ARG A 76 -1.00 -8.48 12.32
C ARG A 76 -0.92 -9.25 11.02
N LEU A 77 0.14 -9.04 10.24
CA LEU A 77 0.34 -9.81 9.01
C LEU A 77 0.63 -11.28 9.32
N ALA A 78 1.51 -11.55 10.30
CA ALA A 78 1.81 -12.91 10.73
C ALA A 78 0.55 -13.64 11.22
N ASP A 79 -0.27 -12.98 12.03
CA ASP A 79 -1.55 -13.50 12.52
C ASP A 79 -2.47 -13.83 11.34
N MET A 80 -2.66 -12.90 10.38
CA MET A 80 -3.45 -13.11 9.18
C MET A 80 -2.90 -14.27 8.32
N CYS A 81 -1.59 -14.38 8.16
CA CYS A 81 -0.97 -15.42 7.34
C CYS A 81 -0.97 -16.81 7.98
N LEU A 82 -1.10 -16.92 9.31
CA LEU A 82 -1.00 -18.19 10.05
C LEU A 82 -2.35 -18.73 10.48
N PHE A 83 -3.31 -17.87 10.81
CA PHE A 83 -4.60 -18.24 11.39
C PHE A 83 -5.78 -17.86 10.49
N GLY A 84 -6.66 -18.80 10.24
CA GLY A 84 -8.00 -18.56 9.69
C GLY A 84 -8.08 -18.12 8.22
N ARG A 85 -7.11 -18.49 7.38
CA ARG A 85 -7.12 -18.19 5.94
C ARG A 85 -7.04 -19.45 5.08
N LYS A 86 -7.63 -19.39 3.88
CA LYS A 86 -7.42 -20.34 2.78
C LYS A 86 -6.41 -19.79 1.75
N VAL A 87 -6.42 -18.47 1.56
CA VAL A 87 -5.59 -17.74 0.58
C VAL A 87 -4.67 -16.78 1.32
N VAL A 88 -3.37 -16.81 1.06
CA VAL A 88 -2.40 -15.83 1.59
C VAL A 88 -2.65 -14.48 0.93
N PRO A 89 -2.59 -13.35 1.66
CA PRO A 89 -2.61 -12.04 1.02
C PRO A 89 -1.50 -11.91 -0.02
N ALA A 90 -1.85 -11.54 -1.26
CA ALA A 90 -0.85 -11.32 -2.31
C ALA A 90 0.00 -10.07 -2.04
N VAL A 91 -0.62 -9.06 -1.44
CA VAL A 91 -0.03 -7.74 -1.22
C VAL A 91 -0.36 -7.25 0.19
N ASN A 92 0.60 -6.56 0.82
CA ASN A 92 0.35 -5.69 1.97
C ASN A 92 0.79 -4.26 1.60
N GLN A 93 -0.19 -3.35 1.49
CA GLN A 93 0.08 -1.95 1.16
C GLN A 93 0.35 -1.15 2.44
N VAL A 94 1.56 -0.66 2.62
CA VAL A 94 2.01 0.09 3.81
C VAL A 94 2.67 1.40 3.42
N GLU A 95 2.72 2.36 4.34
CA GLU A 95 3.52 3.57 4.15
C GLU A 95 4.97 3.17 3.85
N THR A 96 5.47 3.54 2.65
CA THR A 96 6.86 3.25 2.31
C THR A 96 7.44 4.40 1.48
N ASN A 97 8.43 5.06 2.05
CA ASN A 97 9.13 6.20 1.45
C ASN A 97 10.57 6.26 2.00
N PRO A 98 11.45 7.14 1.50
CA PRO A 98 12.85 7.20 1.96
C PRO A 98 13.06 7.42 3.46
N LEU A 99 12.09 8.04 4.17
CA LEU A 99 12.18 8.31 5.60
C LEU A 99 11.51 7.23 6.47
N ASN A 100 10.67 6.38 5.87
CA ASN A 100 10.04 5.23 6.51
C ASN A 100 10.10 4.04 5.55
N GLN A 101 11.20 3.31 5.58
CA GLN A 101 11.56 2.34 4.55
C GLN A 101 10.95 0.95 4.72
N GLN A 102 10.37 0.67 5.87
CA GLN A 102 9.68 -0.60 6.18
C GLN A 102 10.55 -1.86 6.00
N VAL A 103 11.86 -1.77 6.27
CA VAL A 103 12.79 -2.89 6.03
C VAL A 103 12.35 -4.15 6.76
N LYS A 104 12.09 -4.06 8.09
CA LYS A 104 11.63 -5.21 8.89
C LYS A 104 10.26 -5.74 8.47
N ALA A 105 9.36 -4.84 8.05
CA ALA A 105 8.04 -5.23 7.56
C ALA A 105 8.15 -5.95 6.22
N GLN A 106 9.03 -5.50 5.33
CA GLN A 106 9.30 -6.17 4.05
C GLN A 106 9.88 -7.56 4.25
N GLU A 107 10.88 -7.72 5.12
CA GLU A 107 11.44 -9.04 5.47
C GLU A 107 10.36 -10.00 6.02
N ASN A 108 9.45 -9.49 6.84
CA ASN A 108 8.32 -10.27 7.35
C ASN A 108 7.33 -10.65 6.23
N MET A 109 7.04 -9.74 5.30
CA MET A 109 6.19 -10.02 4.14
C MET A 109 6.81 -11.10 3.25
N GLU A 110 8.09 -10.98 2.93
CA GLU A 110 8.84 -11.95 2.12
C GLU A 110 8.80 -13.35 2.72
N LYS A 111 8.89 -13.47 4.03
CA LYS A 111 8.77 -14.75 4.76
C LYS A 111 7.45 -15.47 4.48
N TYR A 112 6.37 -14.74 4.26
CA TYR A 112 5.04 -15.29 3.99
C TYR A 112 4.67 -15.26 2.50
N GLY A 113 5.55 -14.83 1.62
CA GLY A 113 5.28 -14.69 0.19
C GLY A 113 4.32 -13.55 -0.15
N VAL A 114 4.26 -12.52 0.70
CA VAL A 114 3.44 -11.32 0.53
C VAL A 114 4.28 -10.21 -0.09
N HIS A 115 3.81 -9.58 -1.15
CA HIS A 115 4.49 -8.45 -1.77
C HIS A 115 4.20 -7.14 -1.02
N ILE A 116 5.23 -6.30 -0.88
CA ILE A 116 5.07 -4.95 -0.33
C ILE A 116 4.58 -4.00 -1.43
N GLU A 117 3.57 -3.19 -1.11
CA GLU A 117 3.12 -2.07 -1.94
C GLU A 117 3.20 -0.76 -1.14
N ALA A 118 3.77 0.27 -1.73
CA ALA A 118 3.95 1.58 -1.10
C ALA A 118 2.72 2.46 -1.29
N TRP A 119 2.07 2.90 -0.19
CA TRP A 119 1.30 4.13 -0.22
C TRP A 119 2.18 5.29 0.27
N ALA A 120 1.86 6.52 -0.17
CA ALA A 120 2.64 7.72 0.08
C ALA A 120 4.15 7.58 -0.24
N PRO A 121 4.53 7.11 -1.45
CA PRO A 121 5.94 6.94 -1.82
C PRO A 121 6.75 8.24 -1.74
N PHE A 122 6.07 9.37 -1.84
CA PHE A 122 6.65 10.72 -1.71
C PHE A 122 6.39 11.38 -0.34
N GLY A 123 5.89 10.63 0.67
CA GLY A 123 5.51 11.18 1.97
C GLY A 123 4.51 12.33 1.88
N GLU A 124 3.71 12.43 0.79
CA GLU A 124 2.83 13.57 0.46
C GLU A 124 3.57 14.92 0.44
N GLY A 125 4.88 14.91 0.14
CA GLY A 125 5.72 16.10 0.13
C GLY A 125 6.15 16.60 1.51
N LYS A 126 5.82 15.89 2.59
CA LYS A 126 6.26 16.22 3.95
C LYS A 126 7.79 16.16 4.07
N ASN A 127 8.31 16.83 5.07
CA ASN A 127 9.72 16.83 5.44
C ASN A 127 10.66 17.19 4.26
N ASN A 128 10.20 18.08 3.37
CA ASN A 128 10.98 18.54 2.22
C ASN A 128 11.46 17.39 1.32
N MET A 129 10.66 16.33 1.18
CA MET A 129 11.02 15.12 0.45
C MET A 129 11.62 15.40 -0.93
N PHE A 130 11.01 16.29 -1.71
CA PHE A 130 11.46 16.62 -3.06
C PHE A 130 12.70 17.52 -3.13
N SER A 131 13.07 18.15 -2.02
CA SER A 131 14.27 19.00 -1.89
C SER A 131 15.31 18.41 -0.94
N ASN A 132 15.15 17.16 -0.54
CA ASN A 132 16.13 16.46 0.30
C ASN A 132 17.49 16.44 -0.43
N PRO A 133 18.58 16.95 0.20
CA PRO A 133 19.87 17.10 -0.47
C PRO A 133 20.41 15.79 -1.05
N THR A 134 20.30 14.68 -0.33
CA THR A 134 20.76 13.37 -0.79
C THR A 134 20.02 12.93 -2.05
N LEU A 135 18.69 13.04 -2.07
CA LEU A 135 17.87 12.66 -3.24
C LEU A 135 18.13 13.56 -4.45
N VAL A 136 18.32 14.87 -4.20
CA VAL A 136 18.63 15.84 -5.27
C VAL A 136 20.02 15.57 -5.87
N GLU A 137 21.05 15.33 -5.03
CA GLU A 137 22.41 15.06 -5.52
C GLU A 137 22.47 13.73 -6.31
N ILE A 138 21.76 12.70 -5.84
CA ILE A 138 21.63 11.47 -6.62
C ILE A 138 20.94 11.76 -7.96
N GLY A 139 19.84 12.51 -7.95
CA GLY A 139 19.13 12.86 -9.18
C GLY A 139 19.99 13.56 -10.22
N LYS A 140 20.89 14.47 -9.80
CA LYS A 140 21.84 15.16 -10.70
C LYS A 140 22.73 14.20 -11.46
N LYS A 141 23.19 13.08 -10.85
CA LYS A 141 24.04 12.07 -11.50
C LYS A 141 23.36 11.46 -12.74
N TYR A 142 22.05 11.29 -12.67
CA TYR A 142 21.24 10.61 -13.70
C TYR A 142 20.40 11.58 -14.54
N ASN A 143 20.50 12.89 -14.30
CA ASN A 143 19.62 13.90 -14.88
C ASN A 143 18.13 13.61 -14.61
N LYS A 144 17.83 13.26 -13.36
CA LYS A 144 16.51 12.90 -12.85
C LYS A 144 16.10 13.77 -11.66
N SER A 145 14.80 13.91 -11.45
CA SER A 145 14.27 14.56 -10.25
C SER A 145 14.36 13.67 -9.01
N ALA A 146 14.26 14.28 -7.83
CA ALA A 146 14.15 13.53 -6.58
C ALA A 146 12.96 12.55 -6.58
N ALA A 147 11.83 12.92 -7.21
CA ALA A 147 10.67 12.03 -7.36
C ALA A 147 11.03 10.77 -8.17
N GLN A 148 11.72 10.92 -9.29
CA GLN A 148 12.17 9.80 -10.10
C GLN A 148 13.19 8.91 -9.36
N VAL A 149 14.10 9.51 -8.59
CA VAL A 149 15.03 8.76 -7.73
C VAL A 149 14.26 7.90 -6.71
N ILE A 150 13.27 8.47 -6.02
CA ILE A 150 12.44 7.75 -5.06
C ILE A 150 11.73 6.56 -5.72
N LEU A 151 11.08 6.80 -6.87
CA LEU A 151 10.37 5.73 -7.57
C LEU A 151 11.35 4.62 -8.04
N ARG A 152 12.49 4.99 -8.60
CA ARG A 152 13.49 4.01 -9.03
C ARG A 152 14.06 3.20 -7.86
N TRP A 153 14.32 3.84 -6.73
CA TRP A 153 14.74 3.19 -5.50
C TRP A 153 13.73 2.15 -5.02
N LEU A 154 12.42 2.50 -4.99
CA LEU A 154 11.36 1.56 -4.63
C LEU A 154 11.30 0.37 -5.60
N ILE A 155 11.38 0.63 -6.91
CA ILE A 155 11.38 -0.42 -7.94
C ILE A 155 12.57 -1.38 -7.73
N GLN A 156 13.78 -0.87 -7.49
CA GLN A 156 14.96 -1.70 -7.28
C GLN A 156 14.89 -2.56 -5.99
N ARG A 157 14.06 -2.12 -5.02
CA ARG A 157 13.73 -2.92 -3.83
C ARG A 157 12.60 -3.93 -4.05
N GLY A 158 12.02 -4.02 -5.24
CA GLY A 158 10.87 -4.88 -5.51
C GLY A 158 9.56 -4.40 -4.90
N VAL A 159 9.45 -3.10 -4.56
CA VAL A 159 8.24 -2.50 -3.98
C VAL A 159 7.29 -2.09 -5.08
N ILE A 160 6.03 -2.54 -5.01
CA ILE A 160 4.94 -2.07 -5.88
C ILE A 160 4.57 -0.65 -5.47
N ILE A 161 4.31 0.22 -6.44
CA ILE A 161 4.12 1.65 -6.16
C ILE A 161 2.73 2.11 -6.57
N ALA A 162 2.00 2.69 -5.62
CA ALA A 162 0.77 3.42 -5.87
C ALA A 162 1.03 4.94 -5.74
N CYS A 163 1.33 5.61 -6.84
CA CYS A 163 1.51 7.07 -6.85
C CYS A 163 0.39 7.76 -7.63
N LYS A 164 -0.05 8.93 -7.12
CA LYS A 164 -1.11 9.74 -7.72
C LYS A 164 -0.56 11.03 -8.26
N SER A 165 -1.03 11.44 -9.45
CA SER A 165 -0.93 12.80 -9.95
C SER A 165 -2.19 13.18 -10.72
N ILE A 166 -2.51 14.49 -10.74
CA ILE A 166 -3.53 15.09 -11.61
C ILE A 166 -2.88 15.93 -12.72
N HIS A 167 -1.56 16.03 -12.72
CA HIS A 167 -0.77 16.78 -13.71
C HIS A 167 -0.15 15.80 -14.70
N LYS A 168 -0.45 16.00 -15.98
CA LYS A 168 0.04 15.14 -17.07
C LYS A 168 1.57 15.04 -17.08
N GLU A 169 2.25 16.16 -16.93
CA GLU A 169 3.71 16.25 -16.94
C GLU A 169 4.33 15.40 -15.82
N ARG A 170 3.72 15.41 -14.61
CA ARG A 170 4.17 14.59 -13.49
C ARG A 170 3.87 13.11 -13.71
N MET A 171 2.75 12.77 -14.37
CA MET A 171 2.47 11.37 -14.73
C MET A 171 3.52 10.84 -15.71
N GLU A 172 3.87 11.62 -16.72
CA GLU A 172 4.93 11.29 -17.67
C GLU A 172 6.29 11.18 -16.98
N GLU A 173 6.62 12.11 -16.09
CA GLU A 173 7.85 12.09 -15.29
C GLU A 173 7.93 10.85 -14.42
N ASN A 174 6.87 10.53 -13.68
CA ASN A 174 6.81 9.35 -12.81
C ASN A 174 6.96 8.03 -13.58
N PHE A 175 6.57 8.01 -14.86
CA PHE A 175 6.73 6.83 -15.71
C PHE A 175 8.16 6.71 -16.31
N LYS A 176 8.91 7.81 -16.42
CA LYS A 176 10.30 7.83 -16.95
C LYS A 176 11.34 7.43 -15.90
N VAL A 177 11.21 6.22 -15.34
CA VAL A 177 12.05 5.69 -14.26
C VAL A 177 12.69 4.33 -14.61
N PHE A 178 12.47 3.85 -15.83
CA PHE A 178 12.99 2.56 -16.29
C PHE A 178 14.25 2.69 -17.18
N ASP A 179 14.69 3.89 -17.48
CA ASP A 179 15.81 4.22 -18.34
C ASP A 179 17.12 4.51 -17.59
N PHE A 180 17.14 4.31 -16.27
CA PHE A 180 18.33 4.45 -15.43
C PHE A 180 18.27 3.47 -14.26
N GLU A 181 19.40 3.26 -13.59
CA GLU A 181 19.52 2.42 -12.42
C GLU A 181 20.40 3.10 -11.37
N LEU A 182 19.97 3.06 -10.11
CA LEU A 182 20.73 3.60 -8.99
C LEU A 182 21.87 2.66 -8.65
N SER A 183 23.06 3.20 -8.40
CA SER A 183 24.21 2.43 -7.94
C SER A 183 24.00 1.90 -6.52
N ASN A 184 24.81 0.94 -6.11
CA ASN A 184 24.78 0.44 -4.73
C ASN A 184 25.07 1.55 -3.71
N GLU A 185 25.97 2.48 -4.03
CA GLU A 185 26.30 3.63 -3.19
C GLU A 185 25.09 4.55 -3.04
N ASP A 186 24.32 4.78 -4.12
CA ASP A 186 23.11 5.57 -4.08
C ASP A 186 22.01 4.89 -3.25
N MET A 187 21.85 3.58 -3.40
CA MET A 187 20.92 2.77 -2.59
C MET A 187 21.25 2.86 -1.10
N GLU A 188 22.54 2.74 -0.72
CA GLU A 188 22.97 2.88 0.68
C GLU A 188 22.82 4.32 1.19
N ALA A 189 23.05 5.33 0.36
CA ALA A 189 22.82 6.73 0.73
C ALA A 189 21.34 7.01 1.02
N ILE A 190 20.42 6.43 0.23
CA ILE A 190 18.98 6.54 0.49
C ILE A 190 18.60 5.74 1.75
N LYS A 191 19.17 4.56 1.94
CA LYS A 191 18.95 3.73 3.13
C LYS A 191 19.30 4.47 4.42
N ALA A 192 20.32 5.31 4.42
CA ALA A 192 20.73 6.13 5.55
C ALA A 192 19.71 7.23 5.93
N LEU A 193 18.70 7.50 5.10
CA LEU A 193 17.64 8.47 5.38
C LEU A 193 16.52 7.88 6.27
N ASP A 194 16.49 6.57 6.49
CA ASP A 194 15.42 5.90 7.24
C ASP A 194 15.38 6.39 8.69
N THR A 195 14.23 6.89 9.10
CA THR A 195 13.94 7.23 10.49
C THR A 195 13.20 6.12 11.20
N SER A 196 12.68 5.16 10.45
CA SER A 196 11.78 4.08 10.92
C SER A 196 10.49 4.59 11.59
N ASP A 197 10.16 5.87 11.39
CA ASP A 197 8.98 6.53 11.94
C ASP A 197 7.99 6.88 10.82
N SER A 198 6.69 6.71 11.11
CA SER A 198 5.64 7.15 10.18
C SER A 198 5.61 8.68 10.06
N LEU A 199 5.49 9.17 8.84
CA LEU A 199 5.24 10.60 8.57
C LEU A 199 3.79 11.02 8.86
N PHE A 200 2.92 10.06 9.16
CA PHE A 200 1.48 10.26 9.32
C PHE A 200 1.01 9.89 10.72
N PHE A 201 1.00 8.63 11.06
CA PHE A 201 0.58 8.13 12.37
C PHE A 201 1.00 6.67 12.58
N ASN A 202 1.11 6.26 13.84
CA ASN A 202 1.46 4.90 14.21
C ASN A 202 0.18 4.06 14.41
N HIS A 203 -0.06 3.08 13.55
CA HIS A 203 -1.22 2.18 13.64
C HIS A 203 -1.23 1.28 14.89
N GLN A 204 -0.11 1.14 15.56
CA GLN A 204 0.03 0.31 16.76
C GLN A 204 -0.30 1.08 18.05
N GLU A 205 -0.49 2.41 17.96
CA GLU A 205 -0.87 3.23 19.09
C GLU A 205 -2.38 3.09 19.41
N PRO A 206 -2.76 2.80 20.68
CA PRO A 206 -4.18 2.70 21.06
C PRO A 206 -5.01 3.91 20.70
N SER A 207 -4.46 5.12 20.82
CA SER A 207 -5.13 6.37 20.45
C SER A 207 -5.53 6.42 18.96
N MET A 208 -4.78 5.75 18.09
CA MET A 208 -5.15 5.66 16.67
C MET A 208 -6.31 4.70 16.45
N VAL A 209 -6.38 3.60 17.21
CA VAL A 209 -7.53 2.69 17.16
C VAL A 209 -8.81 3.45 17.60
N GLU A 210 -8.72 4.21 18.70
CA GLU A 210 -9.82 5.04 19.20
C GLU A 210 -10.25 6.10 18.17
N TRP A 211 -9.28 6.73 17.50
CA TRP A 211 -9.56 7.72 16.46
C TRP A 211 -10.27 7.09 15.26
N PHE A 212 -9.84 5.91 14.80
CA PHE A 212 -10.50 5.19 13.71
C PHE A 212 -11.92 4.74 14.10
N ASP A 213 -12.10 4.26 15.32
CA ASP A 213 -13.42 3.88 15.86
C ASP A 213 -14.38 5.09 15.83
N LYS A 214 -13.96 6.22 16.37
CA LYS A 214 -14.75 7.47 16.35
C LYS A 214 -15.09 7.89 14.92
N MET A 215 -14.14 7.83 13.98
CA MET A 215 -14.37 8.18 12.57
C MET A 215 -15.43 7.26 11.93
N VAL A 216 -15.43 5.96 12.27
CA VAL A 216 -16.42 5.00 11.79
C VAL A 216 -17.82 5.34 12.32
N TYR A 217 -17.95 5.64 13.62
CA TYR A 217 -19.24 6.04 14.20
C TYR A 217 -19.77 7.33 13.59
N GLU A 218 -18.96 8.37 13.49
CA GLU A 218 -19.36 9.65 12.91
C GLU A 218 -19.81 9.56 11.43
N ARG A 219 -19.36 8.54 10.70
CA ARG A 219 -19.83 8.28 9.33
C ARG A 219 -21.15 7.53 9.28
N ARG A 220 -21.45 6.69 10.28
CA ARG A 220 -22.72 5.96 10.36
C ARG A 220 -23.91 6.85 10.68
N ASP A 221 -23.66 7.98 11.36
CA ASP A 221 -24.67 8.95 11.77
C ASP A 221 -24.98 10.00 10.67
N LYS A 222 -24.36 9.92 9.49
CA LYS A 222 -24.58 10.75 8.29
C LYS A 222 -25.21 9.96 7.16
#